data_c3e57034fe01992ce648cdf51959e8c3
#
_entry.id   c3e57034fe01992ce648cdf51959e8c3
#
_cell.length_a   1.000
_cell.length_b   1.000
_cell.length_c   1.000
_cell.angle_alpha   90.00
_cell.angle_beta   90.00
_cell.angle_gamma   90.00
#
_symmetry.space_group_name_H-M   'P 1'
#
loop_
_entity.id
_entity.type
_entity.pdbx_description
1 polymer ?
#
loop_
_entity_poly.entity_id
_entity_poly.type
_entity_poly.pdbx_seq_one_letter_code
_entity_poly.pdbx_strand_id
1 'polypeptide(L)'
;MDIFVRPGDSLWHFSEVFKIPLQLIVDSNRHTNPQILQVGQRIQIPGFVTTNYQIQQGNTLWQIAQSRNLPLQAILLVNPNLNPNRLQISQTIQIPQRITWRLVNGKQDYDYSIMMSDLKKLQVAYPFIQSSSIGNSVLAREIPEVLIGNGSKRVHYNGSFHANEWITTPIILTFLNDYLLSLTNQTTIRGLSTPPLYLQTLLSIVPMVNPDGVNLVLHGPPDDASLRNKLISWNYGSSDFSGWKANINGVDLNDQFPAKWELESARNRQTPGPRDYGGKSPLSEPEAIAMADLTKKRDFAWVLAFHTQGRVIYWGFENLEPPESEVMVNEFSRVSGYEPVQSAGSYAGYKDWFIQDWRRPGFTVELGSGTNPLPLSQFDEIYQEALGIFLAGLYL
;
A
#
# COMPACT_ATOMS: atom_id res chain seq x y z
N MET A 1 -2.44 16.67 -10.50
CA MET A 1 -2.73 18.04 -10.99
C MET A 1 -3.23 17.97 -12.42
N ASP A 2 -4.24 18.77 -12.78
CA ASP A 2 -4.83 18.78 -14.14
C ASP A 2 -4.30 19.91 -14.97
N ILE A 3 -4.09 19.66 -16.28
CA ILE A 3 -3.80 20.64 -17.32
C ILE A 3 -4.69 20.37 -18.53
N PHE A 4 -4.78 21.34 -19.44
CA PHE A 4 -5.56 21.22 -20.68
C PHE A 4 -4.65 21.34 -21.90
N VAL A 5 -4.84 20.42 -22.84
CA VAL A 5 -4.07 20.33 -24.08
C VAL A 5 -4.28 21.58 -24.94
N ARG A 6 -3.19 22.19 -25.39
CA ARG A 6 -3.16 23.31 -26.33
C ARG A 6 -2.69 22.83 -27.72
N PRO A 7 -2.87 23.62 -28.78
CA PRO A 7 -2.32 23.25 -30.09
C PRO A 7 -0.81 22.99 -30.03
N GLY A 8 -0.37 21.82 -30.53
CA GLY A 8 1.03 21.40 -30.54
C GLY A 8 1.53 20.71 -29.27
N ASP A 9 0.73 20.60 -28.20
CA ASP A 9 1.09 19.87 -26.99
C ASP A 9 1.08 18.34 -27.23
N SER A 10 1.93 17.63 -26.50
CA SER A 10 2.01 16.16 -26.46
C SER A 10 2.33 15.69 -25.03
N LEU A 11 2.09 14.39 -24.73
CA LEU A 11 2.50 13.83 -23.44
C LEU A 11 4.01 13.93 -23.21
N TRP A 12 4.80 13.80 -24.29
CA TRP A 12 6.25 14.01 -24.23
C TRP A 12 6.59 15.46 -23.83
N HIS A 13 5.92 16.46 -24.44
CA HIS A 13 6.11 17.87 -24.07
C HIS A 13 5.83 18.08 -22.58
N PHE A 14 4.76 17.51 -22.03
CA PHE A 14 4.44 17.60 -20.62
C PHE A 14 5.48 16.91 -19.73
N SER A 15 6.01 15.75 -20.17
CA SER A 15 7.12 15.06 -19.51
C SER A 15 8.34 15.97 -19.36
N GLU A 16 8.71 16.68 -20.43
CA GLU A 16 9.84 17.62 -20.41
C GLU A 16 9.58 18.85 -19.54
N VAL A 17 8.38 19.44 -19.62
CA VAL A 17 8.02 20.63 -18.82
C VAL A 17 8.00 20.33 -17.33
N PHE A 18 7.40 19.22 -16.93
CA PHE A 18 7.24 18.87 -15.51
C PHE A 18 8.36 17.96 -14.98
N LYS A 19 9.29 17.51 -15.83
CA LYS A 19 10.36 16.56 -15.47
C LYS A 19 9.78 15.33 -14.74
N ILE A 20 8.74 14.75 -15.33
CA ILE A 20 8.11 13.50 -14.90
C ILE A 20 8.39 12.44 -15.99
N PRO A 21 8.80 11.23 -15.64
CA PRO A 21 8.95 10.15 -16.61
C PRO A 21 7.69 9.98 -17.48
N LEU A 22 7.87 9.95 -18.81
CA LEU A 22 6.76 9.89 -19.77
C LEU A 22 5.79 8.73 -19.46
N GLN A 23 6.31 7.57 -19.07
CA GLN A 23 5.49 6.42 -18.74
C GLN A 23 4.51 6.70 -17.61
N LEU A 24 4.92 7.45 -16.56
CA LEU A 24 4.02 7.82 -15.46
C LEU A 24 2.89 8.75 -15.90
N ILE A 25 3.15 9.64 -16.88
CA ILE A 25 2.10 10.50 -17.47
C ILE A 25 1.15 9.64 -18.32
N VAL A 26 1.68 8.72 -19.13
CA VAL A 26 0.86 7.78 -19.92
C VAL A 26 -0.04 6.97 -18.99
N ASP A 27 0.53 6.37 -17.95
CA ASP A 27 -0.20 5.53 -16.99
C ASP A 27 -1.18 6.32 -16.11
N SER A 28 -0.95 7.63 -15.91
CA SER A 28 -1.92 8.54 -15.27
C SER A 28 -3.12 8.87 -16.16
N ASN A 29 -3.01 8.62 -17.47
CA ASN A 29 -3.99 9.01 -18.48
C ASN A 29 -4.40 7.82 -19.37
N ARG A 30 -4.63 6.65 -18.79
CA ARG A 30 -4.87 5.35 -19.49
C ARG A 30 -6.03 5.37 -20.49
N HIS A 31 -6.97 6.30 -20.35
CA HIS A 31 -8.11 6.47 -21.26
C HIS A 31 -7.79 7.40 -22.45
N THR A 32 -6.57 7.94 -22.50
CA THR A 32 -6.11 8.86 -23.52
C THR A 32 -5.23 8.12 -24.54
N ASN A 33 -5.49 8.34 -25.84
CA ASN A 33 -4.53 7.88 -26.86
C ASN A 33 -3.26 8.74 -26.76
N PRO A 34 -2.10 8.17 -26.41
CA PRO A 34 -0.89 8.95 -26.19
C PRO A 34 -0.31 9.58 -27.47
N GLN A 35 -0.73 9.11 -28.65
CA GLN A 35 -0.27 9.62 -29.95
C GLN A 35 -1.15 10.73 -30.50
N ILE A 36 -2.41 10.87 -30.02
CA ILE A 36 -3.38 11.81 -30.56
C ILE A 36 -4.10 12.51 -29.41
N LEU A 37 -3.63 13.72 -29.07
CA LEU A 37 -4.29 14.57 -28.08
C LEU A 37 -5.24 15.56 -28.75
N GLN A 38 -6.40 15.79 -28.14
CA GLN A 38 -7.35 16.80 -28.62
C GLN A 38 -7.15 18.11 -27.85
N VAL A 39 -7.20 19.24 -28.56
CA VAL A 39 -7.14 20.56 -27.92
C VAL A 39 -8.30 20.71 -26.92
N GLY A 40 -8.00 21.14 -25.70
CA GLY A 40 -8.95 21.22 -24.59
C GLY A 40 -9.11 19.91 -23.80
N GLN A 41 -8.49 18.82 -24.23
CA GLN A 41 -8.51 17.57 -23.47
C GLN A 41 -7.80 17.74 -22.11
N ARG A 42 -8.38 17.19 -21.05
CA ARG A 42 -7.78 17.17 -19.70
C ARG A 42 -6.71 16.09 -19.61
N ILE A 43 -5.54 16.44 -19.10
CA ILE A 43 -4.41 15.56 -18.84
C ILE A 43 -4.01 15.67 -17.37
N GLN A 44 -3.83 14.54 -16.70
CA GLN A 44 -3.37 14.45 -15.31
C GLN A 44 -1.84 14.38 -15.27
N ILE A 45 -1.23 15.29 -14.53
CA ILE A 45 0.21 15.31 -14.25
C ILE A 45 0.43 14.80 -12.84
N PRO A 46 1.08 13.63 -12.64
CA PRO A 46 1.33 13.06 -11.31
C PRO A 46 2.41 13.83 -10.56
N GLY A 47 2.39 13.73 -9.23
CA GLY A 47 3.42 14.30 -8.35
C GLY A 47 3.39 15.82 -8.24
N PHE A 48 2.29 16.46 -8.63
CA PHE A 48 2.09 17.91 -8.52
C PHE A 48 0.72 18.25 -7.92
N VAL A 49 0.68 19.33 -7.19
CA VAL A 49 -0.53 20.06 -6.77
C VAL A 49 -0.50 21.47 -7.31
N THR A 50 -1.61 22.20 -7.24
CA THR A 50 -1.66 23.63 -7.55
C THR A 50 -1.88 24.44 -6.28
N THR A 51 -1.24 25.60 -6.21
CA THR A 51 -1.43 26.60 -5.14
C THR A 51 -1.83 27.93 -5.72
N ASN A 52 -2.70 28.68 -5.02
CA ASN A 52 -3.09 30.02 -5.41
C ASN A 52 -1.95 31.00 -5.12
N TYR A 53 -1.70 31.92 -6.07
CA TYR A 53 -0.77 33.01 -5.91
C TYR A 53 -1.40 34.32 -6.38
N GLN A 54 -1.33 35.36 -5.55
CA GLN A 54 -1.78 36.73 -5.92
C GLN A 54 -0.63 37.52 -6.50
N ILE A 55 -0.82 38.04 -7.71
CA ILE A 55 0.14 38.90 -8.40
C ILE A 55 0.36 40.16 -7.59
N GLN A 56 1.62 40.51 -7.30
CA GLN A 56 2.05 41.68 -6.61
C GLN A 56 2.61 42.74 -7.58
N GLN A 57 2.70 43.99 -7.15
CA GLN A 57 3.31 45.04 -7.96
C GLN A 57 4.74 44.67 -8.36
N GLY A 58 5.07 44.82 -9.64
CA GLY A 58 6.39 44.49 -10.19
C GLY A 58 6.61 43.03 -10.51
N ASN A 59 5.63 42.13 -10.23
CA ASN A 59 5.76 40.73 -10.59
C ASN A 59 5.71 40.52 -12.11
N THR A 60 6.56 39.63 -12.60
CA THR A 60 6.43 39.00 -13.92
C THR A 60 6.30 37.49 -13.76
N LEU A 61 5.63 36.83 -14.72
CA LEU A 61 5.52 35.36 -14.66
C LEU A 61 6.90 34.68 -14.69
N TRP A 62 7.86 35.28 -15.37
CA TRP A 62 9.24 34.78 -15.42
C TRP A 62 9.88 34.79 -14.02
N GLN A 63 9.79 35.92 -13.28
CA GLN A 63 10.31 36.01 -11.91
C GLN A 63 9.61 35.01 -10.97
N ILE A 64 8.28 34.86 -11.10
CA ILE A 64 7.51 33.91 -10.30
C ILE A 64 7.96 32.47 -10.60
N ALA A 65 8.18 32.12 -11.88
CA ALA A 65 8.66 30.82 -12.29
C ALA A 65 10.07 30.55 -11.73
N GLN A 66 11.00 31.49 -11.89
CA GLN A 66 12.38 31.36 -11.41
C GLN A 66 12.44 31.17 -9.89
N SER A 67 11.68 31.97 -9.11
CA SER A 67 11.67 31.87 -7.64
C SER A 67 11.14 30.53 -7.10
N ARG A 68 10.53 29.71 -7.97
CA ARG A 68 9.97 28.39 -7.64
C ARG A 68 10.65 27.22 -8.38
N ASN A 69 11.73 27.54 -9.08
CA ASN A 69 12.44 26.56 -9.91
C ASN A 69 11.52 25.82 -10.90
N LEU A 70 10.61 26.58 -11.53
CA LEU A 70 9.66 26.08 -12.53
C LEU A 70 9.99 26.67 -13.90
N PRO A 71 9.79 25.93 -15.00
CA PRO A 71 9.73 26.54 -16.32
C PRO A 71 8.47 27.39 -16.44
N LEU A 72 8.56 28.54 -17.12
CA LEU A 72 7.43 29.44 -17.35
C LEU A 72 6.22 28.71 -17.98
N GLN A 73 6.49 27.77 -18.86
CA GLN A 73 5.47 26.92 -19.50
C GLN A 73 4.61 26.16 -18.49
N ALA A 74 5.16 25.71 -17.36
CA ALA A 74 4.40 25.00 -16.35
C ALA A 74 3.29 25.89 -15.74
N ILE A 75 3.59 27.18 -15.52
CA ILE A 75 2.58 28.16 -15.03
C ILE A 75 1.53 28.41 -16.10
N LEU A 76 1.92 28.57 -17.36
CA LEU A 76 0.99 28.82 -18.47
C LEU A 76 0.06 27.62 -18.75
N LEU A 77 0.52 26.39 -18.51
CA LEU A 77 -0.27 25.17 -18.68
C LEU A 77 -1.42 25.06 -17.68
N VAL A 78 -1.22 25.50 -16.43
CA VAL A 78 -2.27 25.48 -15.41
C VAL A 78 -3.14 26.73 -15.40
N ASN A 79 -2.82 27.74 -16.24
CA ASN A 79 -3.56 28.99 -16.38
C ASN A 79 -3.87 29.27 -17.86
N PRO A 80 -4.72 28.50 -18.54
CA PRO A 80 -4.89 28.56 -19.99
C PRO A 80 -5.40 29.94 -20.51
N ASN A 81 -6.08 30.70 -19.66
CA ASN A 81 -6.64 32.02 -20.02
C ASN A 81 -5.75 33.20 -19.58
N LEU A 82 -4.55 32.93 -19.04
CA LEU A 82 -3.65 33.94 -18.53
C LEU A 82 -2.90 34.63 -19.68
N ASN A 83 -3.03 35.96 -19.78
CA ASN A 83 -2.18 36.74 -20.70
C ASN A 83 -0.87 37.12 -19.97
N PRO A 84 0.29 36.55 -20.39
CA PRO A 84 1.57 36.80 -19.71
C PRO A 84 2.05 38.24 -19.78
N ASN A 85 1.55 39.02 -20.75
CA ASN A 85 1.93 40.41 -20.99
C ASN A 85 0.97 41.42 -20.33
N ARG A 86 -0.09 40.97 -19.65
CA ARG A 86 -1.13 41.83 -19.02
C ARG A 86 -1.54 41.30 -17.66
N LEU A 87 -0.56 41.17 -16.77
CA LEU A 87 -0.82 40.78 -15.38
C LEU A 87 -1.45 41.93 -14.63
N GLN A 88 -2.49 41.66 -13.83
CA GLN A 88 -3.12 42.63 -12.96
C GLN A 88 -2.68 42.42 -11.50
N ILE A 89 -2.41 43.52 -10.77
CA ILE A 89 -2.15 43.45 -9.32
C ILE A 89 -3.36 42.80 -8.65
N SER A 90 -3.13 41.93 -7.68
CA SER A 90 -4.13 41.14 -6.96
C SER A 90 -4.84 40.05 -7.80
N GLN A 91 -4.51 39.89 -9.08
CA GLN A 91 -4.98 38.76 -9.87
C GLN A 91 -4.47 37.42 -9.25
N THR A 92 -5.38 36.51 -9.04
CA THR A 92 -5.01 35.15 -8.56
C THR A 92 -4.69 34.24 -9.74
N ILE A 93 -3.53 33.60 -9.70
CA ILE A 93 -3.10 32.57 -10.64
C ILE A 93 -2.80 31.26 -9.91
N GLN A 94 -2.84 30.16 -10.66
CA GLN A 94 -2.44 28.83 -10.17
C GLN A 94 -0.93 28.62 -10.39
N ILE A 95 -0.24 28.13 -9.38
CA ILE A 95 1.18 27.79 -9.48
C ILE A 95 1.33 26.28 -9.24
N PRO A 96 1.96 25.53 -10.17
CA PRO A 96 2.29 24.14 -9.93
C PRO A 96 3.30 24.02 -8.78
N GLN A 97 3.05 23.11 -7.86
CA GLN A 97 3.99 22.76 -6.80
C GLN A 97 4.27 21.27 -6.84
N ARG A 98 5.53 20.91 -6.97
CA ARG A 98 5.97 19.52 -6.93
C ARG A 98 5.80 18.96 -5.52
N ILE A 99 5.24 17.78 -5.39
CA ILE A 99 5.15 17.06 -4.13
C ILE A 99 6.51 16.45 -3.84
N THR A 100 7.16 16.92 -2.76
CA THR A 100 8.46 16.43 -2.27
C THR A 100 8.39 15.94 -0.82
N TRP A 101 7.17 15.86 -0.27
CA TRP A 101 6.89 15.45 1.11
C TRP A 101 5.95 14.25 1.13
N ARG A 102 6.00 13.49 2.20
CA ARG A 102 5.06 12.39 2.43
C ARG A 102 3.65 12.90 2.63
N LEU A 103 2.69 12.27 1.99
CA LEU A 103 1.24 12.49 2.16
C LEU A 103 0.67 11.58 3.26
N VAL A 104 1.34 10.45 3.52
CA VAL A 104 1.00 9.48 4.56
C VAL A 104 1.73 9.85 5.85
N ASN A 105 0.98 9.96 6.96
CA ASN A 105 1.55 10.03 8.30
C ASN A 105 1.32 8.69 9.01
N GLY A 106 2.33 7.82 9.00
CA GLY A 106 2.24 6.49 9.61
C GLY A 106 2.42 6.47 11.14
N LYS A 107 2.85 7.60 11.76
CA LYS A 107 3.15 7.67 13.19
C LYS A 107 1.93 8.10 14.03
N GLN A 108 0.85 7.38 13.89
CA GLN A 108 -0.39 7.58 14.63
C GLN A 108 -1.15 6.26 14.71
N ASP A 109 -2.16 6.18 15.56
CA ASP A 109 -3.12 5.10 15.51
C ASP A 109 -3.74 5.05 14.11
N TYR A 110 -3.62 3.91 13.44
CA TYR A 110 -3.87 3.84 12.01
C TYR A 110 -5.03 2.90 11.70
N ASP A 111 -6.22 3.47 11.79
CA ASP A 111 -7.47 2.77 11.55
C ASP A 111 -7.86 2.69 10.06
N TYR A 112 -8.99 2.04 9.79
CA TYR A 112 -9.54 1.92 8.45
C TYR A 112 -9.83 3.26 7.78
N SER A 113 -10.34 4.25 8.52
CA SER A 113 -10.73 5.56 7.95
C SER A 113 -9.51 6.37 7.53
N ILE A 114 -8.44 6.33 8.33
CA ILE A 114 -7.16 6.96 8.02
C ILE A 114 -6.53 6.29 6.80
N MET A 115 -6.52 4.96 6.75
CA MET A 115 -6.03 4.22 5.58
C MET A 115 -6.75 4.65 4.29
N MET A 116 -8.08 4.67 4.29
CA MET A 116 -8.86 5.04 3.10
C MET A 116 -8.64 6.50 2.71
N SER A 117 -8.52 7.40 3.68
CA SER A 117 -8.19 8.82 3.45
C SER A 117 -6.82 8.97 2.78
N ASP A 118 -5.80 8.27 3.29
CA ASP A 118 -4.44 8.34 2.75
C ASP A 118 -4.35 7.70 1.37
N LEU A 119 -5.01 6.56 1.13
CA LEU A 119 -5.13 5.98 -0.21
C LEU A 119 -5.76 6.97 -1.20
N LYS A 120 -6.81 7.68 -0.79
CA LYS A 120 -7.43 8.71 -1.63
C LYS A 120 -6.49 9.86 -1.96
N LYS A 121 -5.71 10.34 -0.98
CA LYS A 121 -4.67 11.38 -1.21
C LYS A 121 -3.61 10.89 -2.20
N LEU A 122 -3.15 9.66 -2.04
CA LEU A 122 -2.16 9.05 -2.95
C LEU A 122 -2.70 8.91 -4.37
N GLN A 123 -3.95 8.46 -4.55
CA GLN A 123 -4.59 8.35 -5.87
C GLN A 123 -4.72 9.71 -6.58
N VAL A 124 -5.09 10.75 -5.83
CA VAL A 124 -5.20 12.11 -6.39
C VAL A 124 -3.83 12.66 -6.78
N ALA A 125 -2.81 12.43 -5.96
CA ALA A 125 -1.45 12.91 -6.22
C ALA A 125 -0.71 12.11 -7.31
N TYR A 126 -1.00 10.81 -7.39
CA TYR A 126 -0.32 9.85 -8.26
C TYR A 126 -1.33 9.00 -9.07
N PRO A 127 -2.01 9.57 -10.08
CA PRO A 127 -3.10 8.89 -10.81
C PRO A 127 -2.66 7.65 -11.58
N PHE A 128 -1.36 7.37 -11.71
CA PHE A 128 -0.85 6.15 -12.33
C PHE A 128 -1.03 4.90 -11.45
N ILE A 129 -1.29 5.04 -10.13
CA ILE A 129 -1.71 3.90 -9.30
C ILE A 129 -3.19 3.57 -9.56
N GLN A 130 -3.53 2.29 -9.47
CA GLN A 130 -4.90 1.83 -9.57
C GLN A 130 -5.32 1.30 -8.21
N SER A 131 -6.56 1.58 -7.80
CA SER A 131 -7.12 0.97 -6.60
C SER A 131 -8.52 0.44 -6.89
N SER A 132 -8.79 -0.74 -6.39
CA SER A 132 -10.10 -1.39 -6.48
C SER A 132 -10.36 -2.20 -5.23
N SER A 133 -11.62 -2.40 -4.88
CA SER A 133 -11.99 -3.35 -3.82
C SER A 133 -11.80 -4.79 -4.32
N ILE A 134 -11.24 -5.65 -3.48
CA ILE A 134 -11.18 -7.11 -3.72
C ILE A 134 -12.32 -7.85 -3.05
N GLY A 135 -13.07 -7.20 -2.18
CA GLY A 135 -14.18 -7.73 -1.40
C GLY A 135 -14.49 -6.82 -0.21
N ASN A 136 -15.31 -7.32 0.69
CA ASN A 136 -15.69 -6.61 1.90
C ASN A 136 -15.40 -7.46 3.14
N SER A 137 -15.14 -6.81 4.26
CA SER A 137 -15.11 -7.43 5.58
C SER A 137 -16.50 -7.84 6.06
N VAL A 138 -16.57 -8.51 7.19
CA VAL A 138 -17.85 -8.91 7.83
C VAL A 138 -18.78 -7.71 8.05
N LEU A 139 -18.27 -6.54 8.44
CA LEU A 139 -19.05 -5.31 8.63
C LEU A 139 -19.12 -4.44 7.35
N ALA A 140 -18.95 -5.07 6.19
CA ALA A 140 -19.08 -4.45 4.87
C ALA A 140 -18.10 -3.30 4.58
N ARG A 141 -16.93 -3.26 5.25
CA ARG A 141 -15.82 -2.36 4.87
C ARG A 141 -15.11 -2.90 3.66
N GLU A 142 -14.87 -2.06 2.67
CA GLU A 142 -14.10 -2.45 1.47
C GLU A 142 -12.67 -2.84 1.85
N ILE A 143 -12.15 -3.88 1.19
CA ILE A 143 -10.75 -4.29 1.29
C ILE A 143 -10.06 -3.82 0.01
N PRO A 144 -9.27 -2.73 0.05
CA PRO A 144 -8.67 -2.17 -1.14
C PRO A 144 -7.42 -2.93 -1.57
N GLU A 145 -7.29 -3.18 -2.88
CA GLU A 145 -6.04 -3.49 -3.55
C GLU A 145 -5.52 -2.23 -4.24
N VAL A 146 -4.22 -1.95 -4.09
CA VAL A 146 -3.50 -0.92 -4.85
C VAL A 146 -2.52 -1.60 -5.79
N LEU A 147 -2.58 -1.25 -7.09
CA LEU A 147 -1.65 -1.73 -8.12
C LEU A 147 -0.71 -0.62 -8.55
N ILE A 148 0.59 -0.94 -8.58
CA ILE A 148 1.65 -0.03 -9.00
C ILE A 148 2.62 -0.77 -9.92
N GLY A 149 2.96 -0.15 -11.03
CA GLY A 149 3.90 -0.72 -12.00
C GLY A 149 3.24 -1.14 -13.29
N ASN A 150 4.09 -1.50 -14.26
CA ASN A 150 3.69 -1.84 -15.63
C ASN A 150 4.40 -3.10 -16.14
N GLY A 151 5.07 -3.82 -15.24
CA GLY A 151 5.84 -5.02 -15.57
C GLY A 151 5.01 -6.30 -15.59
N SER A 152 5.63 -7.36 -16.08
CA SER A 152 5.02 -8.70 -16.13
C SER A 152 5.20 -9.50 -14.84
N LYS A 153 6.21 -9.16 -14.02
CA LYS A 153 6.49 -9.80 -12.73
C LYS A 153 5.47 -9.30 -11.70
N ARG A 154 4.58 -10.18 -11.24
CA ARG A 154 3.50 -9.84 -10.31
C ARG A 154 3.90 -10.17 -8.89
N VAL A 155 4.03 -9.15 -8.05
CA VAL A 155 4.44 -9.27 -6.65
C VAL A 155 3.31 -8.81 -5.75
N HIS A 156 3.11 -9.50 -4.61
CA HIS A 156 2.05 -9.14 -3.68
C HIS A 156 2.57 -8.88 -2.27
N TYR A 157 2.10 -7.75 -1.69
CA TYR A 157 2.32 -7.39 -0.29
C TYR A 157 0.99 -7.20 0.41
N ASN A 158 0.87 -7.73 1.61
CA ASN A 158 -0.31 -7.49 2.45
C ASN A 158 0.09 -7.28 3.90
N GLY A 159 -0.81 -6.67 4.68
CA GLY A 159 -0.62 -6.46 6.11
C GLY A 159 -1.93 -6.56 6.88
N SER A 160 -1.83 -6.55 8.19
CA SER A 160 -2.95 -6.57 9.14
C SER A 160 -3.95 -7.69 8.88
N PHE A 161 -3.45 -8.91 8.64
CA PHE A 161 -4.27 -10.12 8.79
C PHE A 161 -4.76 -10.24 10.24
N HIS A 162 -3.85 -10.00 11.18
CA HIS A 162 -4.18 -9.93 12.58
C HIS A 162 -4.48 -8.49 13.01
N ALA A 163 -5.54 -8.32 13.75
CA ALA A 163 -6.07 -7.02 14.15
C ALA A 163 -5.09 -6.19 15.00
N ASN A 164 -4.43 -6.81 15.97
CA ASN A 164 -3.46 -6.16 16.86
C ASN A 164 -2.08 -5.92 16.23
N GLU A 165 -1.91 -6.29 14.95
CA GLU A 165 -0.71 -6.05 14.16
C GLU A 165 -0.90 -4.87 13.17
N TRP A 166 -1.80 -3.95 13.50
CA TRP A 166 -2.22 -2.85 12.65
C TRP A 166 -1.08 -1.92 12.20
N ILE A 167 0.06 -1.90 12.91
CA ILE A 167 1.24 -1.11 12.54
C ILE A 167 1.80 -1.51 11.16
N THR A 168 1.54 -2.73 10.70
CA THR A 168 1.96 -3.19 9.37
C THR A 168 1.34 -2.37 8.24
N THR A 169 0.08 -1.92 8.41
CA THR A 169 -0.61 -1.06 7.44
C THR A 169 0.12 0.26 7.18
N PRO A 170 0.39 1.12 8.19
CA PRO A 170 1.10 2.38 7.93
C PRO A 170 2.56 2.18 7.51
N ILE A 171 3.22 1.08 7.88
CA ILE A 171 4.55 0.72 7.38
C ILE A 171 4.50 0.50 5.86
N ILE A 172 3.56 -0.31 5.38
CA ILE A 172 3.36 -0.57 3.94
C ILE A 172 2.99 0.71 3.19
N LEU A 173 2.07 1.52 3.73
CA LEU A 173 1.65 2.76 3.06
C LEU A 173 2.73 3.85 3.07
N THR A 174 3.60 3.87 4.07
CA THR A 174 4.78 4.75 4.07
C THR A 174 5.77 4.35 2.97
N PHE A 175 6.01 3.04 2.81
CA PHE A 175 6.79 2.54 1.68
C PHE A 175 6.16 2.91 0.34
N LEU A 176 4.85 2.68 0.17
CA LEU A 176 4.13 3.08 -1.05
C LEU A 176 4.34 4.55 -1.34
N ASN A 177 4.17 5.42 -0.34
CA ASN A 177 4.37 6.87 -0.50
C ASN A 177 5.81 7.23 -0.93
N ASP A 178 6.83 6.65 -0.29
CA ASP A 178 8.23 6.89 -0.65
C ASP A 178 8.56 6.39 -2.06
N TYR A 179 8.00 5.24 -2.45
CA TYR A 179 8.15 4.71 -3.79
C TYR A 179 7.55 5.65 -4.85
N LEU A 180 6.33 6.15 -4.62
CA LEU A 180 5.66 7.12 -5.52
C LEU A 180 6.40 8.45 -5.60
N LEU A 181 6.92 8.96 -4.47
CA LEU A 181 7.77 10.14 -4.41
C LEU A 181 9.05 9.94 -5.22
N SER A 182 9.72 8.82 -5.04
CA SER A 182 10.96 8.49 -5.74
C SER A 182 10.74 8.44 -7.27
N LEU A 183 9.67 7.80 -7.73
CA LEU A 183 9.32 7.72 -9.15
C LEU A 183 9.10 9.11 -9.77
N THR A 184 8.32 9.99 -9.10
CA THR A 184 7.97 11.30 -9.65
C THR A 184 9.05 12.35 -9.47
N ASN A 185 9.93 12.21 -8.47
CA ASN A 185 11.05 13.10 -8.22
C ASN A 185 12.37 12.59 -8.83
N GLN A 186 12.36 11.41 -9.45
CA GLN A 186 13.54 10.78 -10.04
C GLN A 186 14.70 10.66 -9.02
N THR A 187 14.36 10.33 -7.80
CA THR A 187 15.33 10.09 -6.72
C THR A 187 15.53 8.59 -6.51
N THR A 188 16.58 8.23 -5.80
CA THR A 188 16.83 6.84 -5.40
C THR A 188 16.27 6.57 -3.99
N ILE A 189 15.95 5.31 -3.70
CA ILE A 189 15.69 4.82 -2.34
C ILE A 189 16.82 3.86 -1.98
N ARG A 190 17.57 4.16 -0.92
CA ARG A 190 18.79 3.39 -0.53
C ARG A 190 19.77 3.19 -1.69
N GLY A 191 19.92 4.19 -2.56
CA GLY A 191 20.80 4.13 -3.73
C GLY A 191 20.20 3.36 -4.93
N LEU A 192 19.04 2.73 -4.81
CA LEU A 192 18.38 2.02 -5.90
C LEU A 192 17.53 2.98 -6.74
N SER A 193 17.66 2.90 -8.06
CA SER A 193 16.79 3.58 -9.02
C SER A 193 15.45 2.86 -9.10
N THR A 194 14.36 3.58 -8.88
CA THR A 194 13.01 2.99 -8.83
C THR A 194 12.29 2.84 -10.18
N PRO A 195 12.59 3.64 -11.24
CA PRO A 195 11.94 3.45 -12.54
C PRO A 195 12.10 2.04 -13.16
N PRO A 196 13.28 1.37 -13.10
CA PRO A 196 13.39 -0.01 -13.56
C PRO A 196 12.48 -0.98 -12.81
N LEU A 197 12.32 -0.80 -11.49
CA LEU A 197 11.43 -1.63 -10.67
C LEU A 197 9.97 -1.45 -11.11
N TYR A 198 9.54 -0.21 -11.36
CA TYR A 198 8.21 0.12 -11.87
C TYR A 198 7.91 -0.54 -13.24
N LEU A 199 8.91 -0.56 -14.14
CA LEU A 199 8.76 -1.12 -15.48
C LEU A 199 8.79 -2.66 -15.50
N GLN A 200 9.47 -3.29 -14.53
CA GLN A 200 9.65 -4.75 -14.49
C GLN A 200 8.58 -5.46 -13.66
N THR A 201 8.02 -4.77 -12.66
CA THR A 201 7.07 -5.36 -11.73
C THR A 201 5.67 -4.75 -11.84
N LEU A 202 4.67 -5.55 -11.51
CA LEU A 202 3.33 -5.12 -11.13
C LEU A 202 3.15 -5.47 -9.66
N LEU A 203 3.30 -4.48 -8.79
CA LEU A 203 3.13 -4.64 -7.35
C LEU A 203 1.66 -4.50 -6.96
N SER A 204 1.11 -5.53 -6.34
CA SER A 204 -0.21 -5.54 -5.69
C SER A 204 -0.03 -5.35 -4.18
N ILE A 205 -0.76 -4.42 -3.59
CA ILE A 205 -0.74 -4.16 -2.15
C ILE A 205 -2.16 -4.23 -1.59
N VAL A 206 -2.37 -5.08 -0.58
CA VAL A 206 -3.55 -5.05 0.29
C VAL A 206 -3.09 -4.60 1.67
N PRO A 207 -3.21 -3.31 2.00
CA PRO A 207 -2.54 -2.77 3.19
C PRO A 207 -3.18 -3.19 4.52
N MET A 208 -4.48 -3.54 4.51
CA MET A 208 -5.24 -3.96 5.71
C MET A 208 -6.25 -5.03 5.32
N VAL A 209 -5.96 -6.28 5.64
CA VAL A 209 -6.84 -7.42 5.34
C VAL A 209 -8.02 -7.48 6.32
N ASN A 210 -7.82 -7.10 7.57
CA ASN A 210 -8.78 -7.20 8.67
C ASN A 210 -9.25 -5.83 9.21
N PRO A 211 -10.00 -5.04 8.43
CA PRO A 211 -10.36 -3.69 8.84
C PRO A 211 -11.29 -3.62 10.04
N ASP A 212 -12.16 -4.62 10.23
CA ASP A 212 -13.08 -4.67 11.36
C ASP A 212 -12.34 -4.97 12.66
N GLY A 213 -11.42 -5.93 12.61
CA GLY A 213 -10.58 -6.29 13.75
C GLY A 213 -9.65 -5.15 14.16
N VAL A 214 -9.01 -4.47 13.20
CA VAL A 214 -8.16 -3.30 13.47
C VAL A 214 -8.96 -2.21 14.19
N ASN A 215 -10.16 -1.89 13.70
CA ASN A 215 -11.02 -0.91 14.36
C ASN A 215 -11.46 -1.36 15.75
N LEU A 216 -11.71 -2.66 15.97
CA LEU A 216 -12.01 -3.21 17.30
C LEU A 216 -10.85 -3.01 18.27
N VAL A 217 -9.61 -3.25 17.83
CA VAL A 217 -8.40 -3.06 18.65
C VAL A 217 -8.23 -1.58 19.04
N LEU A 218 -8.42 -0.67 18.09
CA LEU A 218 -8.12 0.75 18.28
C LEU A 218 -9.26 1.52 18.97
N HIS A 219 -10.51 1.14 18.74
CA HIS A 219 -11.67 1.92 19.17
C HIS A 219 -12.63 1.16 20.08
N GLY A 220 -12.37 -0.12 20.33
CA GLY A 220 -13.30 -0.98 21.06
C GLY A 220 -14.48 -1.48 20.21
N PRO A 221 -15.44 -2.18 20.83
CA PRO A 221 -16.53 -2.83 20.15
C PRO A 221 -17.52 -1.82 19.54
N PRO A 222 -18.18 -2.18 18.41
CA PRO A 222 -19.18 -1.32 17.79
C PRO A 222 -20.41 -1.09 18.67
N ASP A 223 -21.28 -0.11 18.28
CA ASP A 223 -22.45 0.30 19.04
C ASP A 223 -23.57 -0.75 19.10
N ASP A 224 -23.58 -1.73 18.20
CA ASP A 224 -24.55 -2.83 18.24
C ASP A 224 -24.37 -3.65 19.53
N ALA A 225 -25.39 -3.60 20.38
CA ALA A 225 -25.35 -4.23 21.72
C ALA A 225 -25.20 -5.76 21.63
N SER A 226 -25.79 -6.41 20.63
CA SER A 226 -25.71 -7.87 20.47
C SER A 226 -24.28 -8.28 20.09
N LEU A 227 -23.67 -7.60 19.13
CA LEU A 227 -22.30 -7.85 18.70
C LEU A 227 -21.31 -7.51 19.81
N ARG A 228 -21.49 -6.35 20.48
CA ARG A 228 -20.67 -5.94 21.64
C ARG A 228 -20.65 -7.00 22.72
N ASN A 229 -21.81 -7.51 23.13
CA ASN A 229 -21.89 -8.54 24.17
C ASN A 229 -21.21 -9.85 23.76
N LYS A 230 -21.35 -10.26 22.50
CA LYS A 230 -20.62 -11.43 21.95
C LYS A 230 -19.10 -11.22 22.03
N LEU A 231 -18.61 -10.07 21.55
CA LEU A 231 -17.19 -9.75 21.55
C LEU A 231 -16.60 -9.75 22.96
N ILE A 232 -17.28 -9.12 23.93
CA ILE A 232 -16.87 -9.13 25.34
C ILE A 232 -16.86 -10.56 25.88
N SER A 233 -17.88 -11.37 25.59
CA SER A 233 -17.93 -12.77 26.00
C SER A 233 -16.77 -13.59 25.42
N TRP A 234 -16.49 -13.42 24.13
CA TRP A 234 -15.36 -14.11 23.46
C TRP A 234 -14.00 -13.64 23.97
N ASN A 235 -13.92 -12.38 24.45
CA ASN A 235 -12.74 -11.77 25.06
C ASN A 235 -12.67 -11.99 26.57
N TYR A 236 -13.22 -13.11 27.06
CA TYR A 236 -13.21 -13.50 28.48
C TYR A 236 -13.82 -12.48 29.44
N GLY A 237 -14.80 -11.70 28.99
CA GLY A 237 -15.45 -10.64 29.75
C GLY A 237 -14.69 -9.30 29.77
N SER A 238 -13.54 -9.21 29.12
CA SER A 238 -12.76 -7.98 29.03
C SER A 238 -13.31 -7.03 27.97
N SER A 239 -13.35 -5.74 28.28
CA SER A 239 -13.61 -4.64 27.34
C SER A 239 -12.33 -4.09 26.69
N ASP A 240 -11.16 -4.57 27.09
CA ASP A 240 -9.87 -4.25 26.46
C ASP A 240 -9.61 -5.24 25.30
N PHE A 241 -9.63 -4.74 24.08
CA PHE A 241 -9.40 -5.51 22.87
C PHE A 241 -8.00 -5.33 22.28
N SER A 242 -7.08 -4.70 23.00
CA SER A 242 -5.71 -4.45 22.51
C SER A 242 -4.99 -5.74 22.06
N GLY A 243 -5.23 -6.86 22.75
CA GLY A 243 -4.68 -8.17 22.41
C GLY A 243 -5.48 -8.98 21.36
N TRP A 244 -6.54 -8.41 20.79
CA TRP A 244 -7.42 -9.11 19.85
C TRP A 244 -6.75 -9.30 18.48
N LYS A 245 -6.53 -10.55 18.09
CA LYS A 245 -5.85 -10.96 16.83
C LYS A 245 -6.84 -11.26 15.71
N ALA A 246 -7.99 -11.82 16.04
CA ALA A 246 -9.01 -12.33 15.13
C ALA A 246 -9.73 -11.23 14.33
N ASN A 247 -10.58 -11.63 13.36
CA ASN A 247 -11.57 -10.71 12.79
C ASN A 247 -12.75 -10.46 13.75
N ILE A 248 -13.77 -9.74 13.30
CA ILE A 248 -14.91 -9.38 14.15
C ILE A 248 -15.81 -10.58 14.48
N ASN A 249 -15.72 -11.68 13.75
CA ASN A 249 -16.38 -12.95 14.05
C ASN A 249 -15.59 -13.83 15.04
N GLY A 250 -14.46 -13.34 15.55
CA GLY A 250 -13.59 -14.11 16.44
C GLY A 250 -12.84 -15.25 15.72
N VAL A 251 -12.58 -15.10 14.42
CA VAL A 251 -11.85 -16.06 13.58
C VAL A 251 -10.46 -15.52 13.26
N ASP A 252 -9.44 -16.33 13.50
CA ASP A 252 -8.06 -16.00 13.11
C ASP A 252 -7.92 -16.14 11.59
N LEU A 253 -7.75 -15.01 10.90
CA LEU A 253 -7.72 -15.00 9.43
C LEU A 253 -6.50 -15.70 8.84
N ASN A 254 -5.41 -15.80 9.58
CA ASN A 254 -4.21 -16.52 9.10
C ASN A 254 -4.28 -18.03 9.37
N ASP A 255 -5.37 -18.52 9.97
CA ASP A 255 -5.70 -19.94 10.11
C ASP A 255 -6.86 -20.36 9.19
N GLN A 256 -7.13 -19.58 8.13
CA GLN A 256 -8.30 -19.74 7.25
C GLN A 256 -8.00 -20.42 5.91
N PHE A 257 -6.73 -20.68 5.59
CA PHE A 257 -6.35 -21.16 4.26
C PHE A 257 -6.25 -22.69 4.20
N PRO A 258 -6.61 -23.33 3.05
CA PRO A 258 -6.67 -24.78 2.92
C PRO A 258 -5.27 -25.43 2.75
N ALA A 259 -4.35 -25.12 3.67
CA ALA A 259 -3.02 -25.70 3.79
C ALA A 259 -2.95 -26.54 5.06
N LYS A 260 -3.39 -27.80 4.99
CA LYS A 260 -3.53 -28.70 6.14
C LYS A 260 -4.40 -28.08 7.27
N TRP A 261 -5.45 -27.40 6.90
CA TRP A 261 -6.34 -26.67 7.82
C TRP A 261 -6.89 -27.58 8.94
N GLU A 262 -7.22 -28.83 8.63
CA GLU A 262 -7.77 -29.80 9.61
C GLU A 262 -6.77 -30.08 10.74
N LEU A 263 -5.48 -30.10 10.43
CA LEU A 263 -4.44 -30.30 11.44
C LEU A 263 -4.28 -29.07 12.34
N GLU A 264 -4.33 -27.86 11.77
CA GLU A 264 -4.30 -26.61 12.54
C GLU A 264 -5.54 -26.47 13.41
N SER A 265 -6.72 -26.66 12.82
CA SER A 265 -8.00 -26.58 13.53
C SER A 265 -8.09 -27.59 14.70
N ALA A 266 -7.57 -28.81 14.54
CA ALA A 266 -7.63 -29.82 15.59
C ALA A 266 -6.83 -29.48 16.87
N ARG A 267 -5.77 -28.67 16.74
CA ARG A 267 -4.91 -28.26 17.86
C ARG A 267 -5.24 -26.89 18.43
N ASN A 268 -6.02 -26.09 17.69
CA ASN A 268 -6.40 -24.74 18.04
C ASN A 268 -7.79 -24.68 18.71
N ARG A 269 -8.26 -23.49 19.02
CA ARG A 269 -9.58 -23.26 19.61
C ARG A 269 -10.70 -23.80 18.69
N GLN A 270 -11.77 -24.30 19.32
CA GLN A 270 -12.94 -24.86 18.61
C GLN A 270 -14.12 -23.87 18.58
N THR A 271 -13.97 -22.70 19.17
CA THR A 271 -15.02 -21.67 19.26
C THR A 271 -14.45 -20.28 19.01
N PRO A 272 -15.27 -19.34 18.52
CA PRO A 272 -14.86 -17.96 18.31
C PRO A 272 -14.17 -17.35 19.53
N GLY A 273 -13.13 -16.54 19.29
CA GLY A 273 -12.35 -15.92 20.35
C GLY A 273 -11.37 -14.89 19.85
N PRO A 274 -10.54 -14.33 20.73
CA PRO A 274 -9.60 -13.28 20.36
C PRO A 274 -8.49 -13.75 19.44
N ARG A 275 -8.21 -15.08 19.37
CA ARG A 275 -7.13 -15.68 18.56
C ARG A 275 -7.28 -17.20 18.43
N ASP A 276 -6.55 -17.77 17.48
CA ASP A 276 -6.32 -19.20 17.31
C ASP A 276 -7.62 -20.01 17.06
N TYR A 277 -8.65 -19.41 16.51
CA TYR A 277 -9.83 -20.10 15.99
C TYR A 277 -9.89 -19.97 14.47
N GLY A 278 -9.62 -21.07 13.78
CA GLY A 278 -9.54 -21.11 12.31
C GLY A 278 -10.90 -21.12 11.60
N GLY A 279 -12.03 -20.87 12.31
CA GLY A 279 -13.36 -20.92 11.73
C GLY A 279 -13.98 -22.33 11.68
N LYS A 280 -15.14 -22.46 11.01
CA LYS A 280 -15.86 -23.74 10.87
C LYS A 280 -15.32 -24.60 9.69
N SER A 281 -14.67 -23.95 8.74
CA SER A 281 -14.04 -24.55 7.57
C SER A 281 -12.99 -23.58 7.03
N PRO A 282 -12.05 -24.05 6.19
CA PRO A 282 -11.17 -23.11 5.49
C PRO A 282 -12.00 -22.17 4.62
N LEU A 283 -11.52 -20.93 4.48
CA LEU A 283 -12.17 -19.87 3.70
C LEU A 283 -13.64 -19.65 4.08
N SER A 284 -13.95 -19.63 5.40
CA SER A 284 -15.29 -19.31 5.90
C SER A 284 -15.51 -17.80 6.04
N GLU A 285 -14.44 -17.01 6.16
CA GLU A 285 -14.51 -15.57 6.40
C GLU A 285 -14.36 -14.76 5.10
N PRO A 286 -15.15 -13.69 4.91
CA PRO A 286 -15.16 -12.93 3.67
C PRO A 286 -13.79 -12.31 3.35
N GLU A 287 -13.01 -11.90 4.35
CA GLU A 287 -11.66 -11.35 4.19
C GLU A 287 -10.70 -12.40 3.62
N ALA A 288 -10.75 -13.62 4.14
CA ALA A 288 -9.92 -14.73 3.66
C ALA A 288 -10.32 -15.18 2.25
N ILE A 289 -11.63 -15.21 1.95
CA ILE A 289 -12.15 -15.48 0.60
C ILE A 289 -11.65 -14.41 -0.38
N ALA A 290 -11.73 -13.13 -0.02
CA ALA A 290 -11.28 -12.02 -0.87
C ALA A 290 -9.80 -12.14 -1.21
N MET A 291 -8.95 -12.48 -0.23
CA MET A 291 -7.51 -12.70 -0.44
C MET A 291 -7.23 -13.93 -1.31
N ALA A 292 -7.97 -15.02 -1.11
CA ALA A 292 -7.83 -16.22 -1.92
C ALA A 292 -8.23 -15.98 -3.39
N ASP A 293 -9.33 -15.29 -3.63
CA ASP A 293 -9.80 -14.96 -4.98
C ASP A 293 -8.87 -13.97 -5.69
N LEU A 294 -8.33 -12.98 -4.96
CA LEU A 294 -7.30 -12.09 -5.46
C LEU A 294 -6.08 -12.89 -5.94
N THR A 295 -5.58 -13.79 -5.10
CA THR A 295 -4.38 -14.60 -5.39
C THR A 295 -4.56 -15.45 -6.63
N LYS A 296 -5.71 -16.14 -6.76
CA LYS A 296 -6.06 -16.92 -7.96
C LYS A 296 -6.13 -16.03 -9.21
N LYS A 297 -6.74 -14.85 -9.09
CA LYS A 297 -6.94 -13.91 -10.21
C LYS A 297 -5.64 -13.27 -10.69
N ARG A 298 -4.73 -12.94 -9.78
CA ARG A 298 -3.51 -12.17 -10.08
C ARG A 298 -2.33 -13.01 -10.50
N ASP A 299 -2.30 -14.31 -10.15
CA ASP A 299 -1.21 -15.22 -10.51
C ASP A 299 0.17 -14.67 -10.09
N PHE A 300 0.34 -14.41 -8.80
CA PHE A 300 1.56 -13.80 -8.25
C PHE A 300 2.79 -14.68 -8.45
N ALA A 301 3.94 -14.04 -8.76
CA ALA A 301 5.24 -14.70 -8.78
C ALA A 301 5.69 -15.06 -7.35
N TRP A 302 5.45 -14.17 -6.39
CA TRP A 302 5.66 -14.39 -4.96
C TRP A 302 4.81 -13.46 -4.11
N VAL A 303 4.68 -13.82 -2.83
CA VAL A 303 3.88 -13.08 -1.86
C VAL A 303 4.68 -12.81 -0.58
N LEU A 304 4.51 -11.62 0.00
CA LEU A 304 5.03 -11.23 1.31
C LEU A 304 3.85 -10.77 2.19
N ALA A 305 3.57 -11.53 3.25
CA ALA A 305 2.60 -11.18 4.27
C ALA A 305 3.33 -10.56 5.47
N PHE A 306 3.03 -9.28 5.75
CA PHE A 306 3.64 -8.55 6.84
C PHE A 306 2.82 -8.68 8.12
N HIS A 307 3.46 -9.22 9.13
CA HIS A 307 2.98 -9.47 10.48
C HIS A 307 3.85 -8.75 11.51
N THR A 308 3.54 -8.91 12.75
CA THR A 308 4.37 -8.62 13.92
C THR A 308 4.21 -9.77 14.92
N GLN A 309 5.23 -10.22 15.62
CA GLN A 309 6.53 -9.62 15.88
C GLN A 309 7.61 -10.71 15.95
N GLY A 310 8.89 -10.28 15.90
CA GLY A 310 10.00 -11.23 16.12
C GLY A 310 11.26 -10.93 15.33
N ARG A 311 11.22 -10.03 14.33
CA ARG A 311 12.33 -9.75 13.39
C ARG A 311 12.77 -11.03 12.68
N VAL A 312 11.78 -11.80 12.22
CA VAL A 312 11.94 -13.12 11.60
C VAL A 312 11.25 -13.13 10.24
N ILE A 313 11.76 -13.95 9.32
CA ILE A 313 11.13 -14.21 8.02
C ILE A 313 10.90 -15.71 7.89
N TYR A 314 9.64 -16.13 7.95
CA TYR A 314 9.25 -17.50 7.68
C TYR A 314 9.09 -17.72 6.18
N TRP A 315 9.74 -18.79 5.61
CA TRP A 315 9.85 -18.92 4.16
C TRP A 315 9.56 -20.31 3.58
N GLY A 316 9.36 -21.33 4.40
CA GLY A 316 9.08 -22.68 3.96
C GLY A 316 7.69 -23.19 4.34
N PHE A 317 7.24 -24.26 3.67
CA PHE A 317 6.08 -25.05 4.02
C PHE A 317 6.21 -26.48 3.48
N GLU A 318 6.41 -27.47 4.36
CA GLU A 318 6.42 -28.92 4.04
C GLU A 318 7.44 -29.30 2.94
N ASN A 319 8.53 -28.55 2.78
CA ASN A 319 9.51 -28.68 1.71
C ASN A 319 8.90 -28.55 0.29
N LEU A 320 7.84 -27.77 0.16
CA LEU A 320 7.16 -27.51 -1.10
C LEU A 320 7.58 -26.18 -1.74
N GLU A 321 8.30 -25.35 -1.02
CA GLU A 321 8.90 -24.12 -1.50
C GLU A 321 9.95 -24.41 -2.57
N PRO A 322 10.02 -23.58 -3.64
CA PRO A 322 11.03 -23.74 -4.68
C PRO A 322 12.42 -23.26 -4.20
N PRO A 323 13.53 -23.71 -4.83
CA PRO A 323 14.90 -23.36 -4.40
C PRO A 323 15.19 -21.86 -4.36
N GLU A 324 14.56 -21.06 -5.22
CA GLU A 324 14.69 -19.59 -5.22
C GLU A 324 14.18 -18.94 -3.93
N SER A 325 13.31 -19.60 -3.16
CA SER A 325 12.84 -19.09 -1.86
C SER A 325 13.97 -18.89 -0.87
N GLU A 326 14.96 -19.79 -0.86
CA GLU A 326 16.15 -19.69 -0.01
C GLU A 326 17.04 -18.51 -0.43
N VAL A 327 17.24 -18.31 -1.73
CA VAL A 327 18.00 -17.17 -2.26
C VAL A 327 17.32 -15.86 -1.88
N MET A 328 15.99 -15.80 -2.03
CA MET A 328 15.21 -14.59 -1.72
C MET A 328 15.24 -14.27 -0.21
N VAL A 329 15.03 -15.26 0.66
CA VAL A 329 15.00 -15.01 2.11
C VAL A 329 16.37 -14.59 2.63
N ASN A 330 17.46 -15.13 2.08
CA ASN A 330 18.82 -14.73 2.43
C ASN A 330 19.07 -13.26 2.04
N GLU A 331 18.55 -12.81 0.89
CA GLU A 331 18.62 -11.40 0.51
C GLU A 331 17.77 -10.52 1.43
N PHE A 332 16.54 -10.94 1.77
CA PHE A 332 15.69 -10.23 2.73
C PHE A 332 16.36 -10.11 4.10
N SER A 333 16.99 -11.18 4.58
CA SER A 333 17.78 -11.18 5.82
C SER A 333 18.95 -10.19 5.76
N ARG A 334 19.70 -10.22 4.66
CA ARG A 334 20.85 -9.33 4.45
C ARG A 334 20.49 -7.83 4.49
N VAL A 335 19.32 -7.46 3.91
CA VAL A 335 18.90 -6.05 3.79
C VAL A 335 18.13 -5.53 5.00
N SER A 336 17.62 -6.41 5.85
CA SER A 336 16.81 -6.07 7.03
C SER A 336 17.49 -6.40 8.37
N GLY A 337 18.38 -7.41 8.38
CA GLY A 337 18.90 -7.99 9.62
C GLY A 337 17.93 -8.97 10.28
N TYR A 338 16.84 -9.38 9.60
CA TYR A 338 15.88 -10.34 10.15
C TYR A 338 16.36 -11.76 9.98
N GLU A 339 16.02 -12.63 10.94
CA GLU A 339 16.40 -14.05 10.94
C GLU A 339 15.57 -14.82 9.92
N PRO A 340 16.16 -15.55 8.97
CA PRO A 340 15.44 -16.43 8.08
C PRO A 340 15.15 -17.77 8.79
N VAL A 341 13.86 -18.12 8.92
CA VAL A 341 13.43 -19.38 9.55
C VAL A 341 12.60 -20.19 8.56
N GLN A 342 13.09 -21.36 8.18
CA GLN A 342 12.28 -22.29 7.42
C GLN A 342 11.17 -22.82 8.33
N SER A 343 9.94 -22.43 8.05
CA SER A 343 8.80 -22.71 8.90
C SER A 343 8.61 -24.21 9.11
N ALA A 344 8.47 -24.62 10.34
CA ALA A 344 8.09 -25.97 10.70
C ALA A 344 6.95 -25.93 11.73
N GLY A 345 5.89 -26.69 11.48
CA GLY A 345 4.84 -26.94 12.46
C GLY A 345 3.72 -25.91 12.58
N SER A 346 3.63 -24.93 11.68
CA SER A 346 2.48 -24.03 11.50
C SER A 346 1.77 -24.38 10.21
N TYR A 347 0.44 -24.37 10.20
CA TYR A 347 -0.41 -24.71 9.05
C TYR A 347 -1.49 -23.65 8.84
N ALA A 348 -2.23 -23.78 7.73
CA ALA A 348 -3.39 -22.97 7.39
C ALA A 348 -3.14 -21.46 7.19
N GLY A 349 -1.88 -21.02 7.15
CA GLY A 349 -1.51 -19.66 6.85
C GLY A 349 -1.63 -19.29 5.36
N TYR A 350 -1.77 -17.99 5.06
CA TYR A 350 -1.82 -17.51 3.69
C TYR A 350 -0.55 -17.88 2.89
N LYS A 351 0.62 -17.67 3.46
CA LYS A 351 1.90 -18.08 2.88
C LYS A 351 1.96 -19.59 2.64
N ASP A 352 1.49 -20.39 3.61
CA ASP A 352 1.55 -21.85 3.56
C ASP A 352 0.72 -22.38 2.39
N TRP A 353 -0.51 -21.84 2.25
CA TRP A 353 -1.39 -22.17 1.13
C TRP A 353 -0.80 -21.75 -0.21
N PHE A 354 -0.21 -20.54 -0.29
CA PHE A 354 0.43 -20.07 -1.51
C PHE A 354 1.58 -20.98 -1.94
N ILE A 355 2.46 -21.40 -1.02
CA ILE A 355 3.53 -22.34 -1.32
C ILE A 355 2.95 -23.69 -1.73
N GLN A 356 1.96 -24.21 -0.99
CA GLN A 356 1.35 -25.51 -1.26
C GLN A 356 0.76 -25.60 -2.66
N ASP A 357 -0.03 -24.63 -3.08
CA ASP A 357 -0.84 -24.71 -4.30
C ASP A 357 -0.09 -24.19 -5.55
N TRP A 358 0.75 -23.15 -5.41
CA TRP A 358 1.49 -22.57 -6.54
C TRP A 358 2.93 -23.03 -6.66
N ARG A 359 3.53 -23.61 -5.61
CA ARG A 359 4.96 -23.97 -5.58
C ARG A 359 5.85 -22.79 -5.94
N ARG A 360 5.51 -21.62 -5.41
CA ARG A 360 6.21 -20.36 -5.61
C ARG A 360 6.63 -19.77 -4.26
N PRO A 361 7.61 -18.82 -4.25
CA PRO A 361 8.08 -18.22 -3.01
C PRO A 361 6.99 -17.47 -2.25
N GLY A 362 6.79 -17.82 -1.00
CA GLY A 362 5.87 -17.16 -0.08
C GLY A 362 6.57 -16.89 1.25
N PHE A 363 6.34 -15.70 1.81
CA PHE A 363 7.03 -15.26 3.02
C PHE A 363 6.04 -14.64 4.01
N THR A 364 6.24 -14.97 5.30
CA THR A 364 5.66 -14.21 6.41
C THR A 364 6.79 -13.42 7.07
N VAL A 365 6.66 -12.10 7.10
CA VAL A 365 7.66 -11.18 7.63
C VAL A 365 7.17 -10.63 8.96
N GLU A 366 7.80 -11.02 10.06
CA GLU A 366 7.46 -10.60 11.43
C GLU A 366 8.23 -9.36 11.82
N LEU A 367 7.59 -8.19 11.69
CA LEU A 367 8.20 -6.88 11.92
C LEU A 367 8.37 -6.57 13.40
N GLY A 368 9.49 -5.91 13.76
CA GLY A 368 9.75 -5.39 15.10
C GLY A 368 9.86 -6.46 16.18
N SER A 369 9.80 -6.07 17.44
CA SER A 369 9.92 -7.00 18.57
C SER A 369 9.15 -6.51 19.80
N GLY A 370 8.73 -7.44 20.66
CA GLY A 370 8.03 -7.14 21.91
C GLY A 370 6.65 -7.78 21.99
N THR A 371 5.63 -7.05 22.42
CA THR A 371 4.26 -7.52 22.58
C THR A 371 3.32 -6.72 21.70
N ASN A 372 2.44 -7.40 20.96
CA ASN A 372 1.43 -6.76 20.13
C ASN A 372 0.28 -6.16 20.94
N PRO A 373 -0.24 -4.99 20.58
CA PRO A 373 0.22 -4.11 19.48
C PRO A 373 1.60 -3.53 19.75
N LEU A 374 2.47 -3.54 18.76
CA LEU A 374 3.78 -2.89 18.88
C LEU A 374 3.62 -1.37 19.06
N PRO A 375 4.39 -0.74 19.97
CA PRO A 375 4.27 0.70 20.21
C PRO A 375 4.79 1.51 19.00
N LEU A 376 4.15 2.64 18.72
CA LEU A 376 4.54 3.57 17.66
C LEU A 376 5.98 4.12 17.80
N SER A 377 6.59 4.03 18.97
CA SER A 377 7.99 4.38 19.17
C SER A 377 8.96 3.50 18.36
N GLN A 378 8.54 2.29 17.97
CA GLN A 378 9.32 1.41 17.10
C GLN A 378 9.13 1.70 15.60
N PHE A 379 8.20 2.58 15.22
CA PHE A 379 7.81 2.78 13.82
C PHE A 379 8.99 3.07 12.89
N ASP A 380 9.87 3.98 13.29
CA ASP A 380 11.01 4.38 12.42
C ASP A 380 12.00 3.22 12.22
N GLU A 381 12.31 2.49 13.30
CA GLU A 381 13.20 1.33 13.22
C GLU A 381 12.60 0.25 12.33
N ILE A 382 11.36 -0.13 12.60
CA ILE A 382 10.63 -1.13 11.79
C ILE A 382 10.58 -0.71 10.32
N TYR A 383 10.27 0.57 10.05
CA TYR A 383 10.20 1.07 8.68
C TYR A 383 11.57 0.98 7.99
N GLN A 384 12.65 1.37 8.67
CA GLN A 384 13.98 1.28 8.10
C GLN A 384 14.40 -0.16 7.81
N GLU A 385 14.08 -1.11 8.65
CA GLU A 385 14.36 -2.53 8.43
C GLU A 385 13.51 -3.08 7.27
N ALA A 386 12.20 -2.87 7.31
CA ALA A 386 11.25 -3.35 6.30
C ALA A 386 11.50 -2.75 4.91
N LEU A 387 12.00 -1.50 4.82
CA LEU A 387 12.29 -0.83 3.56
C LEU A 387 13.23 -1.65 2.66
N GLY A 388 14.22 -2.32 3.27
CA GLY A 388 15.10 -3.23 2.54
C GLY A 388 14.33 -4.40 1.92
N ILE A 389 13.43 -5.02 2.68
CA ILE A 389 12.61 -6.16 2.24
C ILE A 389 11.66 -5.75 1.12
N PHE A 390 10.96 -4.59 1.26
CA PHE A 390 10.07 -4.07 0.22
C PHE A 390 10.81 -3.86 -1.10
N LEU A 391 12.01 -3.26 -1.07
CA LEU A 391 12.80 -3.04 -2.27
C LEU A 391 13.31 -4.36 -2.86
N ALA A 392 13.80 -5.27 -2.02
CA ALA A 392 14.31 -6.57 -2.46
C ALA A 392 13.20 -7.40 -3.12
N GLY A 393 12.00 -7.38 -2.58
CA GLY A 393 10.84 -8.02 -3.21
C GLY A 393 10.46 -7.46 -4.60
N LEU A 394 11.01 -6.31 -5.01
CA LEU A 394 10.78 -5.77 -6.35
C LEU A 394 11.94 -6.08 -7.33
N TYR A 395 13.20 -6.11 -6.85
CA TYR A 395 14.33 -6.31 -7.77
C TYR A 395 14.71 -7.78 -7.96
N LEU A 396 14.35 -8.67 -7.03
CA LEU A 396 14.50 -10.13 -7.19
C LEU A 396 13.53 -10.66 -8.24
#